data_95016e6764d0c20e8ce5717f7234f42a
#
_entry.id   95016e6764d0c20e8ce5717f7234f42a
#
_cell.length_a   1.000
_cell.length_b   1.000
_cell.length_c   1.000
_cell.angle_alpha   90.00
_cell.angle_beta   90.00
_cell.angle_gamma   90.00
#
_symmetry.space_group_name_H-M   'P 1'
#
loop_
_entity.id
_entity.type
_entity.pdbx_description
1 polymer ?
#
loop_
_entity_poly.entity_id
_entity_poly.type
_entity_poly.pdbx_seq_one_letter_code
_entity_poly.pdbx_strand_id
1 'polypeptide(L)'
;NQLIKLLGKDIVFYLADGEVLDTPHIFSVTEENLESCISENEKAVAGWVLKNNKRAGATTGTLSNAKCLYLAVRSSMVYGVIGIVMGEIPLDPFENSILLSILGECALALENEKNAREKQEAAILAKNEQLRANLLRAISHDLRTPLTSISGNASNLLSNGDSFDNDTKKQLYMDIYDDSMWLINLVENLLAVTRIEEGRLNLRITE
;
A
#
# COMPACT_ATOMS: atom_id res chain seq x y z
N ASN A 1 3.38 12.77 -23.47
CA ASN A 1 4.13 13.07 -24.70
C ASN A 1 3.28 13.09 -25.99
N GLN A 2 2.23 12.25 -26.11
CA GLN A 2 1.36 12.26 -27.32
C GLN A 2 0.48 13.51 -27.41
N LEU A 3 -0.13 13.95 -26.30
CA LEU A 3 -0.96 15.14 -26.24
C LEU A 3 -0.19 16.41 -26.63
N ILE A 4 1.04 16.56 -26.16
CA ILE A 4 1.91 17.70 -26.49
C ILE A 4 2.19 17.76 -27.98
N LYS A 5 2.54 16.60 -28.57
CA LYS A 5 2.82 16.50 -30.02
C LYS A 5 1.58 16.79 -30.86
N LEU A 6 0.42 16.43 -30.36
CA LEU A 6 -0.85 16.60 -31.08
C LEU A 6 -1.36 18.03 -31.01
N LEU A 7 -1.34 18.62 -29.81
CA LEU A 7 -1.90 19.95 -29.57
C LEU A 7 -0.89 21.09 -29.82
N GLY A 8 0.42 20.78 -29.82
CA GLY A 8 1.48 21.78 -29.90
C GLY A 8 1.44 22.80 -28.75
N LYS A 9 0.89 22.41 -27.60
CA LYS A 9 0.66 23.27 -26.44
C LYS A 9 1.32 22.68 -25.19
N ASP A 10 1.70 23.57 -24.29
CA ASP A 10 2.23 23.19 -22.99
C ASP A 10 1.11 22.66 -22.09
N ILE A 11 1.46 21.67 -21.27
CA ILE A 11 0.52 20.94 -20.44
C ILE A 11 1.03 20.87 -19.00
N VAL A 12 0.13 21.13 -18.06
CA VAL A 12 0.34 20.93 -16.63
C VAL A 12 -0.59 19.81 -16.16
N PHE A 13 -0.07 18.83 -15.48
CA PHE A 13 -0.85 17.70 -14.98
C PHE A 13 -0.72 17.57 -13.47
N TYR A 14 -1.84 17.44 -12.77
CA TYR A 14 -1.93 17.20 -11.35
C TYR A 14 -2.54 15.82 -11.12
N LEU A 15 -1.86 14.94 -10.41
CA LEU A 15 -2.48 13.73 -9.86
C LEU A 15 -3.42 14.11 -8.72
N ALA A 16 -4.51 13.39 -8.58
CA ALA A 16 -5.45 13.55 -7.47
C ALA A 16 -5.32 12.39 -6.50
N ASP A 17 -5.14 12.72 -5.23
CA ASP A 17 -5.29 11.79 -4.12
C ASP A 17 -6.49 12.22 -3.28
N GLY A 18 -7.64 11.59 -3.54
CA GLY A 18 -8.92 12.01 -3.00
C GLY A 18 -9.31 13.42 -3.45
N GLU A 19 -9.45 14.35 -2.52
CA GLU A 19 -9.81 15.76 -2.79
C GLU A 19 -8.59 16.69 -2.91
N VAL A 20 -7.38 16.15 -2.87
CA VAL A 20 -6.13 16.93 -2.89
C VAL A 20 -5.42 16.72 -4.22
N LEU A 21 -4.87 17.80 -4.78
CA LEU A 21 -3.99 17.76 -5.93
C LEU A 21 -2.54 17.67 -5.46
N ASP A 22 -1.77 16.77 -6.05
CA ASP A 22 -0.34 16.63 -5.84
C ASP A 22 0.44 17.77 -6.53
N THR A 23 1.77 17.70 -6.44
CA THR A 23 2.67 18.63 -7.14
C THR A 23 2.46 18.56 -8.66
N PRO A 24 2.48 19.70 -9.37
CA PRO A 24 2.26 19.71 -10.81
C PRO A 24 3.40 19.06 -11.59
N HIS A 25 3.05 18.20 -12.53
CA HIS A 25 3.95 17.73 -13.56
C HIS A 25 3.81 18.58 -14.81
N ILE A 26 4.89 19.23 -15.22
CA ILE A 26 4.90 20.16 -16.36
C ILE A 26 5.49 19.45 -17.57
N PHE A 27 4.80 19.58 -18.69
CA PHE A 27 5.24 19.08 -19.99
C PHE A 27 5.23 20.23 -20.99
N SER A 28 6.41 20.65 -21.43
CA SER A 28 6.57 21.79 -22.33
C SER A 28 7.00 21.38 -23.74
N VAL A 29 6.52 22.14 -24.72
CA VAL A 29 6.96 22.09 -26.13
C VAL A 29 8.18 22.94 -26.33
N THR A 30 8.18 24.13 -25.73
CA THR A 30 9.27 25.11 -25.74
C THR A 30 9.78 25.22 -24.31
N GLU A 31 11.05 25.08 -24.08
CA GLU A 31 11.66 25.15 -22.71
C GLU A 31 11.47 26.54 -22.05
N GLU A 32 10.41 27.28 -22.40
CA GLU A 32 10.07 28.55 -21.81
C GLU A 32 9.49 28.37 -20.40
N ASN A 33 9.71 29.38 -19.59
CA ASN A 33 9.41 29.41 -18.16
C ASN A 33 7.90 29.34 -17.89
N LEU A 34 7.39 28.17 -17.55
CA LEU A 34 5.98 27.88 -17.23
C LEU A 34 5.59 28.24 -15.78
N GLU A 35 6.43 28.96 -15.03
CA GLU A 35 6.14 29.36 -13.65
C GLU A 35 4.77 30.05 -13.51
N SER A 36 4.36 30.76 -14.56
CA SER A 36 3.06 31.45 -14.57
C SER A 36 1.86 30.51 -14.62
N CYS A 37 2.05 29.24 -15.06
CA CYS A 37 1.01 28.21 -15.15
C CYS A 37 0.90 27.34 -13.90
N ILE A 38 1.77 27.54 -12.92
CA ILE A 38 1.77 26.86 -11.62
C ILE A 38 1.52 27.80 -10.44
N SER A 39 1.02 29.01 -10.73
CA SER A 39 0.68 29.97 -9.68
C SER A 39 -0.43 29.45 -8.76
N GLU A 40 -0.54 29.99 -7.55
CA GLU A 40 -1.61 29.63 -6.61
C GLU A 40 -3.01 29.82 -7.20
N ASN A 41 -3.21 30.82 -8.08
CA ASN A 41 -4.46 31.02 -8.80
C ASN A 41 -4.76 29.86 -9.75
N GLU A 42 -3.79 29.39 -10.53
CA GLU A 42 -3.92 28.25 -11.45
C GLU A 42 -4.23 26.97 -10.68
N LYS A 43 -3.53 26.74 -9.56
CA LYS A 43 -3.79 25.62 -8.66
C LYS A 43 -5.19 25.66 -8.05
N ALA A 44 -5.69 26.84 -7.70
CA ALA A 44 -7.06 27.00 -7.20
C ALA A 44 -8.11 26.63 -8.25
N VAL A 45 -7.88 27.01 -9.54
CA VAL A 45 -8.76 26.63 -10.64
C VAL A 45 -8.71 25.12 -10.89
N ALA A 46 -7.54 24.50 -10.85
CA ALA A 46 -7.40 23.04 -10.95
C ALA A 46 -8.13 22.34 -9.79
N GLY A 47 -8.01 22.83 -8.56
CA GLY A 47 -8.74 22.32 -7.39
C GLY A 47 -10.26 22.48 -7.53
N TRP A 48 -10.73 23.57 -8.14
CA TRP A 48 -12.15 23.73 -8.44
C TRP A 48 -12.64 22.67 -9.44
N VAL A 49 -11.85 22.39 -10.49
CA VAL A 49 -12.15 21.34 -11.50
C VAL A 49 -12.21 19.96 -10.84
N LEU A 50 -11.28 19.64 -9.93
CA LEU A 50 -11.28 18.40 -9.18
C LEU A 50 -12.60 18.20 -8.42
N LYS A 51 -13.04 19.23 -7.67
CA LYS A 51 -14.24 19.17 -6.83
C LYS A 51 -15.54 19.15 -7.63
N ASN A 52 -15.62 19.95 -8.71
CA ASN A 52 -16.87 20.15 -9.45
C ASN A 52 -16.99 19.26 -10.68
N ASN A 53 -15.90 18.60 -11.08
CA ASN A 53 -15.83 17.74 -12.27
C ASN A 53 -16.36 18.45 -13.54
N LYS A 54 -16.07 19.73 -13.66
CA LYS A 54 -16.43 20.57 -14.79
C LYS A 54 -15.20 21.31 -15.28
N ARG A 55 -15.09 21.51 -16.60
CA ARG A 55 -14.01 22.32 -17.18
C ARG A 55 -14.08 23.77 -16.69
N ALA A 56 -12.93 24.37 -16.44
CA ALA A 56 -12.77 25.77 -16.05
C ALA A 56 -11.46 26.35 -16.56
N GLY A 57 -11.32 27.65 -16.44
CA GLY A 57 -10.14 28.40 -16.88
C GLY A 57 -10.28 29.00 -18.26
N ALA A 58 -9.16 29.21 -18.93
CA ALA A 58 -9.08 29.89 -20.22
C ALA A 58 -10.10 29.37 -21.23
N THR A 59 -10.68 30.28 -22.03
CA THR A 59 -11.69 29.97 -23.06
C THR A 59 -13.00 29.36 -22.56
N THR A 60 -13.25 29.35 -21.23
CA THR A 60 -14.51 28.92 -20.62
C THR A 60 -15.26 30.07 -19.95
N GLY A 61 -16.56 29.87 -19.67
CA GLY A 61 -17.35 30.83 -18.86
C GLY A 61 -17.09 30.73 -17.35
N THR A 62 -16.20 29.86 -16.89
CA THR A 62 -15.94 29.61 -15.46
C THR A 62 -14.47 29.83 -15.17
N LEU A 63 -14.17 30.78 -14.27
CA LEU A 63 -12.80 31.12 -13.86
C LEU A 63 -11.88 31.46 -15.06
N SER A 64 -12.42 32.22 -16.01
CA SER A 64 -11.80 32.54 -17.31
C SER A 64 -10.49 33.32 -17.24
N ASN A 65 -10.15 33.90 -16.08
CA ASN A 65 -8.90 34.63 -15.86
C ASN A 65 -7.66 33.74 -15.74
N ALA A 66 -7.82 32.43 -15.67
CA ALA A 66 -6.71 31.49 -15.69
C ALA A 66 -6.06 31.44 -17.09
N LYS A 67 -4.77 31.14 -17.15
CA LYS A 67 -4.01 30.96 -18.39
C LYS A 67 -4.25 29.61 -19.04
N CYS A 68 -4.56 28.61 -18.22
CA CYS A 68 -4.80 27.26 -18.67
C CYS A 68 -6.30 26.94 -18.75
N LEU A 69 -6.64 26.07 -19.71
CA LEU A 69 -7.91 25.36 -19.75
C LEU A 69 -7.75 24.08 -18.92
N TYR A 70 -8.53 23.95 -17.86
CA TYR A 70 -8.49 22.81 -16.96
C TYR A 70 -9.61 21.82 -17.20
N LEU A 71 -9.26 20.51 -17.29
CA LEU A 71 -10.19 19.40 -17.44
C LEU A 71 -9.86 18.29 -16.44
N ALA A 72 -10.89 17.60 -15.95
CA ALA A 72 -10.71 16.45 -15.12
C ALA A 72 -10.36 15.20 -15.95
N VAL A 73 -9.37 14.45 -15.49
CA VAL A 73 -9.03 13.10 -15.98
C VAL A 73 -9.82 12.12 -15.11
N ARG A 74 -10.94 11.62 -15.65
CA ARG A 74 -11.89 10.83 -14.89
C ARG A 74 -12.33 9.56 -15.59
N SER A 75 -12.55 8.52 -14.81
CA SER A 75 -13.31 7.32 -15.15
C SER A 75 -14.42 7.12 -14.11
N SER A 76 -14.29 6.17 -13.19
CA SER A 76 -15.22 6.00 -12.05
C SER A 76 -15.14 7.17 -11.05
N MET A 77 -13.96 7.76 -10.91
CA MET A 77 -13.68 8.95 -10.11
C MET A 77 -12.72 9.88 -10.87
N VAL A 78 -12.41 11.04 -10.28
CA VAL A 78 -11.37 11.93 -10.83
C VAL A 78 -10.00 11.46 -10.33
N TYR A 79 -9.13 11.09 -11.25
CA TYR A 79 -7.77 10.63 -10.98
C TYR A 79 -6.72 11.73 -11.12
N GLY A 80 -7.09 12.84 -11.73
CA GLY A 80 -6.22 13.99 -11.90
C GLY A 80 -6.90 15.12 -12.65
N VAL A 81 -6.16 16.22 -12.77
CA VAL A 81 -6.58 17.40 -13.54
C VAL A 81 -5.48 17.78 -14.50
N ILE A 82 -5.85 18.00 -15.75
CA ILE A 82 -4.94 18.51 -16.78
C ILE A 82 -5.25 19.97 -17.05
N GLY A 83 -4.21 20.80 -17.09
CA GLY A 83 -4.23 22.18 -17.56
C GLY A 83 -3.51 22.28 -18.90
N ILE A 84 -4.14 22.89 -19.88
CA ILE A 84 -3.57 23.14 -21.21
C ILE A 84 -3.39 24.63 -21.34
N VAL A 85 -2.18 25.08 -21.64
CA VAL A 85 -1.90 26.50 -21.85
C VAL A 85 -2.61 26.97 -23.12
N MET A 86 -3.51 27.92 -22.95
CA MET A 86 -4.33 28.43 -24.04
C MET A 86 -3.91 29.84 -24.44
N GLY A 87 -3.97 30.11 -25.75
CA GLY A 87 -4.01 31.49 -26.26
C GLY A 87 -5.44 32.03 -26.26
N GLU A 88 -5.68 33.07 -27.05
CA GLU A 88 -7.02 33.67 -27.19
C GLU A 88 -8.00 32.76 -27.98
N ILE A 89 -7.47 31.81 -28.75
CA ILE A 89 -8.25 30.95 -29.64
C ILE A 89 -8.60 29.67 -28.90
N PRO A 90 -9.90 29.28 -28.76
CA PRO A 90 -10.30 27.99 -28.19
C PRO A 90 -9.84 26.85 -29.07
N LEU A 91 -9.80 25.61 -28.48
CA LEU A 91 -9.56 24.39 -29.22
C LEU A 91 -10.65 24.19 -30.29
N ASP A 92 -10.25 23.73 -31.47
CA ASP A 92 -11.24 23.36 -32.48
C ASP A 92 -12.01 22.09 -32.07
N PRO A 93 -13.18 21.81 -32.67
CA PRO A 93 -13.99 20.66 -32.31
C PRO A 93 -13.26 19.30 -32.46
N PHE A 94 -12.36 19.20 -33.41
CA PHE A 94 -11.58 17.96 -33.67
C PHE A 94 -10.50 17.78 -32.59
N GLU A 95 -9.73 18.83 -32.30
CA GLU A 95 -8.75 18.87 -31.20
C GLU A 95 -9.41 18.51 -29.86
N ASN A 96 -10.57 19.11 -29.56
CA ASN A 96 -11.31 18.86 -28.34
C ASN A 96 -11.80 17.40 -28.26
N SER A 97 -12.25 16.82 -29.37
CA SER A 97 -12.70 15.40 -29.40
C SER A 97 -11.55 14.44 -29.11
N ILE A 98 -10.39 14.67 -29.75
CA ILE A 98 -9.20 13.85 -29.53
C ILE A 98 -8.69 14.01 -28.10
N LEU A 99 -8.65 15.23 -27.59
CA LEU A 99 -8.26 15.49 -26.22
C LEU A 99 -9.12 14.69 -25.23
N LEU A 100 -10.44 14.74 -25.36
CA LEU A 100 -11.35 14.01 -24.49
C LEU A 100 -11.17 12.50 -24.60
N SER A 101 -10.91 11.96 -25.80
CA SER A 101 -10.63 10.54 -26.01
C SER A 101 -9.35 10.12 -25.26
N ILE A 102 -8.26 10.88 -25.43
CA ILE A 102 -6.99 10.59 -24.76
C ILE A 102 -7.12 10.71 -23.23
N LEU A 103 -7.85 11.71 -22.74
CA LEU A 103 -8.10 11.84 -21.29
C LEU A 103 -8.88 10.65 -20.74
N GLY A 104 -9.85 10.13 -21.48
CA GLY A 104 -10.58 8.92 -21.12
C GLY A 104 -9.67 7.69 -21.02
N GLU A 105 -8.79 7.49 -22.01
CA GLU A 105 -7.79 6.41 -21.99
C GLU A 105 -6.80 6.56 -20.82
N CYS A 106 -6.31 7.77 -20.59
CA CYS A 106 -5.44 8.05 -19.44
C CYS A 106 -6.13 7.77 -18.12
N ALA A 107 -7.40 8.17 -17.98
CA ALA A 107 -8.18 7.93 -16.78
C ALA A 107 -8.36 6.44 -16.51
N LEU A 108 -8.66 5.66 -17.55
CA LEU A 108 -8.79 4.20 -17.45
C LEU A 108 -7.46 3.53 -17.07
N ALA A 109 -6.35 4.00 -17.62
CA ALA A 109 -5.01 3.51 -17.27
C ALA A 109 -4.68 3.77 -15.80
N LEU A 110 -4.95 4.97 -15.31
CA LEU A 110 -4.74 5.34 -13.90
C LEU A 110 -5.65 4.55 -12.95
N GLU A 111 -6.90 4.31 -13.34
CA GLU A 111 -7.84 3.47 -12.59
C GLU A 111 -7.33 2.02 -12.49
N ASN A 112 -6.88 1.45 -13.61
CA ASN A 112 -6.35 0.10 -13.64
C ASN A 112 -5.08 -0.04 -12.79
N GLU A 113 -4.17 0.93 -12.84
CA GLU A 113 -2.96 0.95 -12.01
C GLU A 113 -3.31 1.01 -10.53
N LYS A 114 -4.22 1.92 -10.13
CA LYS A 114 -4.70 2.01 -8.73
C LYS A 114 -5.32 0.70 -8.26
N ASN A 115 -6.24 0.13 -9.05
CA ASN A 115 -6.89 -1.13 -8.72
C ASN A 115 -5.89 -2.30 -8.62
N ALA A 116 -4.87 -2.33 -9.48
CA ALA A 116 -3.82 -3.35 -9.42
C ALA A 116 -3.00 -3.23 -8.14
N ARG A 117 -2.63 -1.99 -7.76
CA ARG A 117 -1.90 -1.70 -6.52
C ARG A 117 -2.71 -2.10 -5.29
N GLU A 118 -3.96 -1.69 -5.20
CA GLU A 118 -4.85 -2.04 -4.07
C GLU A 118 -5.03 -3.56 -3.94
N LYS A 119 -5.21 -4.28 -5.07
CA LYS A 119 -5.27 -5.75 -5.07
C LYS A 119 -3.98 -6.38 -4.59
N GLN A 120 -2.83 -5.84 -4.99
CA GLN A 120 -1.53 -6.34 -4.56
C GLN A 120 -1.32 -6.14 -3.06
N GLU A 121 -1.64 -4.96 -2.53
CA GLU A 121 -1.55 -4.65 -1.10
C GLU A 121 -2.47 -5.57 -0.28
N ALA A 122 -3.71 -5.75 -0.72
CA ALA A 122 -4.66 -6.66 -0.09
C ALA A 122 -4.19 -8.13 -0.12
N ALA A 123 -3.59 -8.58 -1.23
CA ALA A 123 -3.05 -9.93 -1.36
C ALA A 123 -1.85 -10.17 -0.42
N ILE A 124 -0.97 -9.17 -0.27
CA ILE A 124 0.16 -9.23 0.67
C ILE A 124 -0.35 -9.33 2.10
N LEU A 125 -1.33 -8.50 2.48
CA LEU A 125 -1.93 -8.53 3.81
C LEU A 125 -2.57 -9.88 4.11
N ALA A 126 -3.39 -10.39 3.19
CA ALA A 126 -4.04 -11.70 3.33
C ALA A 126 -3.03 -12.85 3.46
N LYS A 127 -1.92 -12.81 2.69
CA LYS A 127 -0.84 -13.79 2.79
C LYS A 127 -0.15 -13.74 4.13
N ASN A 128 0.12 -12.56 4.67
CA ASN A 128 0.74 -12.38 5.98
C ASN A 128 -0.16 -12.94 7.10
N GLU A 129 -1.46 -12.65 7.05
CA GLU A 129 -2.43 -13.21 8.00
C GLU A 129 -2.51 -14.74 7.92
N GLN A 130 -2.49 -15.29 6.71
CA GLN A 130 -2.47 -16.76 6.52
C GLN A 130 -1.21 -17.40 7.08
N LEU A 131 -0.04 -16.78 6.85
CA LEU A 131 1.24 -17.26 7.40
C LEU A 131 1.21 -17.23 8.94
N ARG A 132 0.70 -16.14 9.52
CA ARG A 132 0.56 -15.99 10.97
C ARG A 132 -0.36 -17.06 11.58
N ALA A 133 -1.51 -17.31 10.94
CA ALA A 133 -2.43 -18.35 11.37
C ALA A 133 -1.82 -19.77 11.30
N ASN A 134 -1.08 -20.04 10.21
CA ASN A 134 -0.40 -21.34 10.05
C ASN A 134 0.70 -21.52 11.09
N LEU A 135 1.50 -20.48 11.36
CA LEU A 135 2.54 -20.48 12.38
C LEU A 135 1.95 -20.77 13.78
N LEU A 136 0.89 -20.05 14.16
CA LEU A 136 0.22 -20.28 15.44
C LEU A 136 -0.35 -21.69 15.57
N ARG A 137 -0.87 -22.26 14.47
CA ARG A 137 -1.35 -23.66 14.46
C ARG A 137 -0.22 -24.64 14.66
N ALA A 138 0.91 -24.46 13.96
CA ALA A 138 2.10 -25.31 14.10
C ALA A 138 2.66 -25.24 15.53
N ILE A 139 2.85 -24.05 16.07
CA ILE A 139 3.30 -23.85 17.45
C ILE A 139 2.36 -24.52 18.45
N SER A 140 1.04 -24.36 18.27
CA SER A 140 0.05 -24.98 19.17
C SER A 140 0.10 -26.51 19.13
N HIS A 141 0.36 -27.09 17.96
CA HIS A 141 0.56 -28.53 17.81
C HIS A 141 1.83 -28.98 18.52
N ASP A 142 2.94 -28.31 18.29
CA ASP A 142 4.25 -28.66 18.82
C ASP A 142 4.33 -28.46 20.35
N LEU A 143 3.61 -27.50 20.91
CA LEU A 143 3.45 -27.35 22.37
C LEU A 143 2.60 -28.47 22.99
N ARG A 144 1.56 -28.93 22.30
CA ARG A 144 0.63 -29.91 22.84
C ARG A 144 1.29 -31.26 23.14
N THR A 145 2.19 -31.73 22.27
CA THR A 145 2.82 -33.05 22.40
C THR A 145 3.61 -33.18 23.69
N PRO A 146 4.60 -32.35 24.01
CA PRO A 146 5.35 -32.45 25.28
C PRO A 146 4.46 -32.16 26.50
N LEU A 147 3.51 -31.21 26.41
CA LEU A 147 2.58 -30.96 27.51
C LEU A 147 1.72 -32.19 27.84
N THR A 148 1.29 -32.93 26.82
CA THR A 148 0.52 -34.17 27.01
C THR A 148 1.39 -35.26 27.65
N SER A 149 2.66 -35.39 27.22
CA SER A 149 3.64 -36.32 27.80
C SER A 149 3.91 -35.98 29.28
N ILE A 150 4.25 -34.73 29.58
CA ILE A 150 4.46 -34.24 30.96
C ILE A 150 3.24 -34.55 31.85
N SER A 151 2.04 -34.20 31.38
CA SER A 151 0.79 -34.41 32.11
C SER A 151 0.50 -35.87 32.34
N GLY A 152 0.73 -36.70 31.31
CA GLY A 152 0.56 -38.18 31.40
C GLY A 152 1.53 -38.82 32.38
N ASN A 153 2.82 -38.48 32.27
CA ASN A 153 3.86 -39.02 33.16
C ASN A 153 3.64 -38.58 34.60
N ALA A 154 3.28 -37.29 34.83
CA ALA A 154 2.95 -36.80 36.16
C ALA A 154 1.69 -37.48 36.73
N SER A 155 0.64 -37.68 35.93
CA SER A 155 -0.56 -38.40 36.35
C SER A 155 -0.27 -39.87 36.73
N ASN A 156 0.58 -40.55 35.95
CA ASN A 156 1.01 -41.90 36.25
C ASN A 156 1.78 -41.99 37.57
N LEU A 157 2.69 -41.05 37.82
CA LEU A 157 3.42 -40.97 39.09
C LEU A 157 2.50 -40.72 40.29
N LEU A 158 1.49 -39.86 40.11
CA LEU A 158 0.54 -39.56 41.18
C LEU A 158 -0.40 -40.71 41.49
N SER A 159 -0.86 -41.46 40.46
CA SER A 159 -1.86 -42.53 40.64
C SER A 159 -1.26 -43.86 40.99
N ASN A 160 -0.08 -44.20 40.44
CA ASN A 160 0.52 -45.51 40.52
C ASN A 160 1.97 -45.48 41.04
N GLY A 161 2.45 -44.35 41.52
CA GLY A 161 3.85 -44.15 41.90
C GLY A 161 4.35 -45.16 42.91
N ASP A 162 3.51 -45.57 43.86
CA ASP A 162 3.91 -46.55 44.89
C ASP A 162 4.17 -47.95 44.34
N SER A 163 3.58 -48.28 43.20
CA SER A 163 3.75 -49.60 42.52
C SER A 163 4.94 -49.64 41.55
N PHE A 164 5.53 -48.51 41.19
CA PHE A 164 6.66 -48.44 40.28
C PHE A 164 7.98 -48.69 41.02
N ASP A 165 8.92 -49.37 40.36
CA ASP A 165 10.28 -49.47 40.81
C ASP A 165 11.03 -48.14 40.68
N ASN A 166 12.21 -48.03 41.28
CA ASN A 166 12.97 -46.79 41.27
C ASN A 166 13.48 -46.39 39.88
N ASP A 167 13.75 -47.36 39.02
CA ASP A 167 14.25 -47.08 37.66
C ASP A 167 13.12 -46.52 36.78
N THR A 168 11.92 -47.12 36.86
CA THR A 168 10.74 -46.61 36.18
C THR A 168 10.37 -45.18 36.66
N LYS A 169 10.39 -44.91 37.98
CA LYS A 169 10.17 -43.59 38.52
C LYS A 169 11.18 -42.56 37.98
N LYS A 170 12.45 -42.95 37.98
CA LYS A 170 13.53 -42.09 37.49
C LYS A 170 13.36 -41.76 36.02
N GLN A 171 12.97 -42.75 35.20
CA GLN A 171 12.71 -42.51 33.77
C GLN A 171 11.56 -41.54 33.58
N LEU A 172 10.43 -41.71 34.28
CA LEU A 172 9.28 -40.78 34.17
C LEU A 172 9.63 -39.35 34.61
N TYR A 173 10.47 -39.19 35.65
CA TYR A 173 10.96 -37.87 36.03
C TYR A 173 11.89 -37.24 34.97
N MET A 174 12.76 -38.07 34.36
CA MET A 174 13.64 -37.59 33.27
C MET A 174 12.83 -37.18 32.06
N ASP A 175 11.84 -37.94 31.66
CA ASP A 175 10.96 -37.60 30.53
C ASP A 175 10.22 -36.28 30.77
N ILE A 176 9.70 -36.05 31.99
CA ILE A 176 9.07 -34.78 32.38
C ILE A 176 10.07 -33.64 32.30
N TYR A 177 11.30 -33.84 32.79
CA TYR A 177 12.33 -32.81 32.78
C TYR A 177 12.75 -32.43 31.35
N ASP A 178 13.02 -33.43 30.51
CA ASP A 178 13.47 -33.26 29.14
C ASP A 178 12.41 -32.55 28.30
N ASP A 179 11.14 -32.95 28.41
CA ASP A 179 10.02 -32.29 27.73
C ASP A 179 9.84 -30.84 28.22
N SER A 180 10.05 -30.57 29.51
CA SER A 180 9.98 -29.24 30.09
C SER A 180 11.12 -28.33 29.56
N MET A 181 12.34 -28.85 29.48
CA MET A 181 13.49 -28.11 28.94
C MET A 181 13.31 -27.81 27.43
N TRP A 182 12.75 -28.76 26.69
CA TRP A 182 12.42 -28.56 25.28
C TRP A 182 11.40 -27.41 25.11
N LEU A 183 10.34 -27.38 25.94
CA LEU A 183 9.35 -26.28 25.92
C LEU A 183 9.96 -24.92 26.23
N ILE A 184 10.86 -24.83 27.22
CA ILE A 184 11.58 -23.60 27.54
C ILE A 184 12.36 -23.11 26.33
N ASN A 185 13.16 -23.96 25.70
CA ASN A 185 13.93 -23.61 24.52
C ASN A 185 13.03 -23.17 23.34
N LEU A 186 11.88 -23.84 23.15
CA LEU A 186 10.93 -23.44 22.09
C LEU A 186 10.39 -22.01 22.34
N VAL A 187 10.00 -21.69 23.58
CA VAL A 187 9.51 -20.36 23.95
C VAL A 187 10.60 -19.31 23.77
N GLU A 188 11.82 -19.58 24.19
CA GLU A 188 12.96 -18.67 23.98
C GLU A 188 13.23 -18.40 22.51
N ASN A 189 13.19 -19.41 21.66
CA ASN A 189 13.34 -19.26 20.22
C ASN A 189 12.20 -18.42 19.61
N LEU A 190 10.96 -18.61 20.04
CA LEU A 190 9.82 -17.81 19.59
C LEU A 190 9.97 -16.33 19.99
N LEU A 191 10.40 -16.07 21.23
CA LEU A 191 10.68 -14.71 21.70
C LEU A 191 11.84 -14.06 20.95
N ALA A 192 12.85 -14.82 20.53
CA ALA A 192 13.93 -14.31 19.71
C ALA A 192 13.44 -13.88 18.32
N VAL A 193 12.57 -14.69 17.69
CA VAL A 193 11.97 -14.36 16.39
C VAL A 193 11.11 -13.09 16.48
N THR A 194 10.27 -12.95 17.50
CA THR A 194 9.44 -11.76 17.67
C THR A 194 10.26 -10.48 17.88
N ARG A 195 11.40 -10.57 18.59
CA ARG A 195 12.32 -9.43 18.76
C ARG A 195 12.99 -9.02 17.45
N ILE A 196 13.24 -9.96 16.53
CA ILE A 196 13.76 -9.68 15.18
C ILE A 196 12.73 -8.89 14.38
N GLU A 197 11.47 -9.35 14.36
CA GLU A 197 10.38 -8.69 13.63
C GLU A 197 10.11 -7.27 14.13
N GLU A 198 10.26 -7.03 15.44
CA GLU A 198 10.12 -5.69 16.04
C GLU A 198 11.33 -4.77 15.82
N GLY A 199 12.37 -5.21 15.13
CA GLY A 199 13.59 -4.42 14.87
C GLY A 199 14.44 -4.11 16.11
N ARG A 200 14.23 -4.84 17.22
CA ARG A 200 14.87 -4.61 18.53
C ARG A 200 16.13 -5.47 18.78
N LEU A 201 16.73 -6.03 17.72
CA LEU A 201 17.96 -6.80 17.86
C LEU A 201 19.17 -5.89 17.96
N ASN A 202 19.70 -5.72 19.18
CA ASN A 202 21.05 -5.26 19.42
C ASN A 202 22.01 -6.46 19.26
N LEU A 203 22.51 -6.69 18.05
CA LEU A 203 23.60 -7.63 17.83
C LEU A 203 24.88 -7.03 18.45
N ARG A 204 25.28 -7.50 19.64
CA ARG A 204 26.66 -7.30 20.11
C ARG A 204 27.54 -8.33 19.41
N ILE A 205 28.28 -7.88 18.40
CA ILE A 205 29.38 -8.67 17.82
C ILE A 205 30.52 -8.54 18.82
N THR A 206 30.84 -9.62 19.54
CA THR A 206 32.09 -9.77 20.29
C THR A 206 33.09 -10.38 19.34
N GLU A 207 34.23 -9.65 19.11
CA GLU A 207 35.43 -10.16 18.43
C GLU A 207 36.08 -11.28 19.28
#